data_2bb99adca796fe74f9222bb1a6bfb004
#
_entry.id   2bb99adca796fe74f9222bb1a6bfb004
#
_cell.length_a   1.000
_cell.length_b   1.000
_cell.length_c   1.000
_cell.angle_alpha   90.00
_cell.angle_beta   90.00
_cell.angle_gamma   90.00
#
_symmetry.space_group_name_H-M   'P 1'
#
loop_
_entity.id
_entity.type
_entity.pdbx_description
1 polymer ?
#
loop_
_entity_poly.entity_id
_entity_poly.type
_entity_poly.pdbx_seq_one_letter_code
_entity_poly.pdbx_strand_id
1 'polypeptide(L)'
;MYSVMKAVYDSGIPISFKCSMVLKACLFEAGFLDETRHTVDIDANWNTDTPPTAEQMVESLQRAINRGGMDYEVRLYRMYGEKRSAGFELVDRNTDEILFTMDVDVNRPITPTQIYEVDGICFRGVSPLQMIADKVAVVSTDKVFRRIKDVVDLYYISKVFEFDVQKIYSTLKCSERTMGDFQGFLQRKEDLRHSYDKFRFAGGVNKPPFDAVYREVKIYLKDVLPKEASKEYADGSQQ
;
A
#
# COMPACT_ATOMS: atom_id res chain seq x y z
N MET A 1 1.70 8.65 -13.03
CA MET A 1 1.95 7.36 -12.35
C MET A 1 1.54 6.16 -13.22
N TYR A 2 0.28 5.97 -13.59
CA TYR A 2 -0.17 4.79 -14.36
C TYR A 2 0.60 4.57 -15.67
N SER A 3 0.93 5.62 -16.41
CA SER A 3 1.75 5.50 -17.64
C SER A 3 3.13 4.90 -17.36
N VAL A 4 3.75 5.26 -16.25
CA VAL A 4 5.04 4.68 -15.82
C VAL A 4 4.87 3.21 -15.40
N MET A 5 3.81 2.87 -14.66
CA MET A 5 3.53 1.49 -14.27
C MET A 5 3.29 0.61 -15.50
N LYS A 6 2.57 1.12 -16.51
CA LYS A 6 2.38 0.45 -17.80
C LYS A 6 3.71 0.23 -18.52
N ALA A 7 4.55 1.25 -18.64
CA ALA A 7 5.85 1.13 -19.31
C ALA A 7 6.77 0.11 -18.63
N VAL A 8 6.78 0.06 -17.29
CA VAL A 8 7.49 -0.94 -16.52
C VAL A 8 6.95 -2.34 -16.81
N TYR A 9 5.63 -2.51 -16.81
CA TYR A 9 4.97 -3.78 -17.11
C TYR A 9 5.27 -4.26 -18.53
N ASP A 10 5.08 -3.39 -19.54
CA ASP A 10 5.32 -3.69 -20.96
C ASP A 10 6.79 -4.01 -21.26
N SER A 11 7.71 -3.49 -20.45
CA SER A 11 9.14 -3.78 -20.56
C SER A 11 9.56 -5.12 -19.95
N GLY A 12 8.63 -5.84 -19.31
CA GLY A 12 8.90 -7.15 -18.68
C GLY A 12 9.78 -7.07 -17.43
N ILE A 13 10.00 -5.87 -16.86
CA ILE A 13 10.74 -5.71 -15.61
C ILE A 13 9.97 -6.42 -14.49
N PRO A 14 10.64 -7.25 -13.65
CA PRO A 14 9.98 -8.05 -12.63
C PRO A 14 9.62 -7.22 -11.39
N ILE A 15 9.05 -6.05 -11.59
CA ILE A 15 8.51 -5.18 -10.54
C ILE A 15 7.06 -5.56 -10.29
N SER A 16 6.70 -5.68 -9.01
CA SER A 16 5.32 -5.77 -8.54
C SER A 16 4.97 -4.55 -7.70
N PHE A 17 3.98 -3.79 -8.15
CA PHE A 17 3.47 -2.63 -7.43
C PHE A 17 2.69 -3.07 -6.18
N LYS A 18 2.65 -2.21 -5.17
CA LYS A 18 2.01 -2.54 -3.88
C LYS A 18 1.26 -1.34 -3.29
N CYS A 19 0.74 -1.52 -2.11
CA CYS A 19 0.11 -0.46 -1.32
C CYS A 19 -1.05 0.24 -2.04
N SER A 20 -0.98 1.57 -2.15
CA SER A 20 -2.07 2.40 -2.66
C SER A 20 -2.44 2.15 -4.11
N MET A 21 -1.49 1.77 -4.96
CA MET A 21 -1.78 1.54 -6.39
C MET A 21 -2.60 0.27 -6.60
N VAL A 22 -2.29 -0.80 -5.87
CA VAL A 22 -3.08 -2.04 -5.87
C VAL A 22 -4.46 -1.80 -5.25
N LEU A 23 -4.52 -1.09 -4.12
CA LEU A 23 -5.80 -0.75 -3.48
C LEU A 23 -6.71 0.03 -4.42
N LYS A 24 -6.17 1.05 -5.11
CA LYS A 24 -6.93 1.82 -6.10
C LYS A 24 -7.48 0.96 -7.22
N ALA A 25 -6.67 0.02 -7.75
CA ALA A 25 -7.14 -0.89 -8.79
C ALA A 25 -8.27 -1.80 -8.28
N CYS A 26 -8.15 -2.36 -7.08
CA CYS A 26 -9.20 -3.18 -6.47
C CYS A 26 -10.49 -2.39 -6.22
N LEU A 27 -10.38 -1.15 -5.76
CA LEU A 27 -11.54 -0.27 -5.53
C LEU A 27 -12.20 0.13 -6.85
N PHE A 28 -11.42 0.44 -7.88
CA PHE A 28 -11.91 0.74 -9.22
C PHE A 28 -12.70 -0.45 -9.80
N GLU A 29 -12.16 -1.67 -9.72
CA GLU A 29 -12.82 -2.89 -10.15
C GLU A 29 -14.14 -3.15 -9.40
N ALA A 30 -14.20 -2.79 -8.12
CA ALA A 30 -15.38 -2.90 -7.28
C ALA A 30 -16.38 -1.73 -7.44
N GLY A 31 -16.10 -0.77 -8.34
CA GLY A 31 -16.98 0.37 -8.63
C GLY A 31 -16.84 1.57 -7.69
N PHE A 32 -15.81 1.60 -6.83
CA PHE A 32 -15.50 2.75 -5.96
C PHE A 32 -14.54 3.71 -6.70
N LEU A 33 -15.09 4.56 -7.57
CA LEU A 33 -14.28 5.37 -8.50
C LEU A 33 -13.55 6.55 -7.85
N ASP A 34 -14.10 7.18 -6.81
CA ASP A 34 -13.65 8.47 -6.29
C ASP A 34 -13.25 8.49 -4.80
N GLU A 35 -13.31 7.36 -4.11
CA GLU A 35 -13.22 7.33 -2.64
C GLU A 35 -11.81 7.06 -2.08
N THR A 36 -10.74 7.45 -2.77
CA THR A 36 -9.39 7.13 -2.32
C THR A 36 -8.61 8.34 -1.82
N ARG A 37 -7.69 8.08 -0.90
CA ARG A 37 -6.72 9.08 -0.47
C ARG A 37 -5.78 9.50 -1.62
N HIS A 38 -5.27 10.70 -1.54
CA HIS A 38 -4.24 11.16 -2.46
C HIS A 38 -2.96 10.31 -2.32
N THR A 39 -2.35 9.96 -3.45
CA THR A 39 -1.09 9.21 -3.52
C THR A 39 -0.12 10.00 -4.38
N VAL A 40 1.06 10.27 -3.84
CA VAL A 40 2.15 10.99 -4.49
C VAL A 40 3.41 10.13 -4.67
N ASP A 41 3.34 8.89 -4.18
CA ASP A 41 4.42 7.93 -4.18
C ASP A 41 3.96 6.58 -4.77
N ILE A 42 4.86 5.88 -5.39
CA ILE A 42 4.67 4.51 -5.86
C ILE A 42 5.54 3.59 -5.00
N ASP A 43 4.91 2.61 -4.35
CA ASP A 43 5.61 1.54 -3.65
C ASP A 43 5.65 0.28 -4.53
N ALA A 44 6.81 -0.38 -4.60
CA ALA A 44 7.01 -1.59 -5.39
C ALA A 44 8.01 -2.56 -4.75
N ASN A 45 7.98 -3.81 -5.18
CA ASN A 45 9.01 -4.80 -4.90
C ASN A 45 9.70 -5.19 -6.21
N TRP A 46 11.02 -5.38 -6.17
CA TRP A 46 11.72 -6.09 -7.24
C TRP A 46 11.62 -7.58 -6.97
N ASN A 47 10.79 -8.25 -7.73
CA ASN A 47 10.29 -9.60 -7.41
C ASN A 47 11.14 -10.69 -8.08
N THR A 48 12.42 -10.78 -7.70
CA THR A 48 13.38 -11.81 -8.16
C THR A 48 14.27 -12.28 -7.00
N ASP A 49 14.79 -13.50 -7.10
CA ASP A 49 15.74 -14.05 -6.12
C ASP A 49 17.07 -13.30 -6.11
N THR A 50 17.46 -12.71 -7.24
CA THR A 50 18.69 -11.96 -7.42
C THR A 50 18.36 -10.55 -7.89
N PRO A 51 18.08 -9.62 -6.96
CA PRO A 51 17.78 -8.24 -7.33
C PRO A 51 19.02 -7.54 -7.88
N PRO A 52 18.86 -6.62 -8.84
CA PRO A 52 19.94 -5.80 -9.38
C PRO A 52 20.43 -4.77 -8.35
N THR A 53 21.54 -4.12 -8.65
CA THR A 53 21.99 -2.94 -7.90
C THR A 53 21.06 -1.74 -8.16
N ALA A 54 21.15 -0.70 -7.33
CA ALA A 54 20.36 0.51 -7.51
C ALA A 54 20.60 1.18 -8.87
N GLU A 55 21.86 1.18 -9.34
CA GLU A 55 22.25 1.72 -10.64
C GLU A 55 21.63 0.91 -11.80
N GLN A 56 21.64 -0.41 -11.70
CA GLN A 56 20.99 -1.29 -12.68
C GLN A 56 19.46 -1.12 -12.68
N MET A 57 18.87 -0.81 -11.52
CA MET A 57 17.44 -0.44 -11.44
C MET A 57 17.17 0.86 -12.18
N VAL A 58 17.98 1.92 -11.96
CA VAL A 58 17.88 3.19 -12.70
C VAL A 58 17.90 2.94 -14.20
N GLU A 59 18.91 2.20 -14.69
CA GLU A 59 19.04 1.91 -16.12
C GLU A 59 17.83 1.16 -16.68
N SER A 60 17.30 0.20 -15.92
CA SER A 60 16.18 -0.62 -16.34
C SER A 60 14.89 0.21 -16.39
N LEU A 61 14.63 1.02 -15.36
CA LEU A 61 13.49 1.91 -15.28
C LEU A 61 13.57 3.00 -16.36
N GLN A 62 14.76 3.60 -16.58
CA GLN A 62 14.95 4.62 -17.60
C GLN A 62 14.69 4.06 -19.00
N ARG A 63 15.14 2.83 -19.29
CA ARG A 63 14.85 2.16 -20.55
C ARG A 63 13.36 1.93 -20.76
N ALA A 64 12.63 1.53 -19.69
CA ALA A 64 11.20 1.33 -19.76
C ALA A 64 10.45 2.65 -20.07
N ILE A 65 10.82 3.72 -19.37
CA ILE A 65 10.25 5.06 -19.54
C ILE A 65 10.49 5.59 -20.96
N ASN A 66 11.72 5.45 -21.45
CA ASN A 66 12.07 5.88 -22.81
C ASN A 66 11.27 5.08 -23.88
N ARG A 67 11.11 3.75 -23.71
CA ARG A 67 10.28 2.92 -24.59
C ARG A 67 8.80 3.31 -24.52
N GLY A 68 8.32 3.74 -23.37
CA GLY A 68 6.96 4.26 -23.20
C GLY A 68 6.73 5.65 -23.76
N GLY A 69 7.75 6.26 -24.39
CA GLY A 69 7.67 7.58 -25.02
C GLY A 69 7.51 8.74 -24.05
N MET A 70 7.88 8.54 -22.78
CA MET A 70 7.80 9.57 -21.75
C MET A 70 9.13 10.33 -21.63
N ASP A 71 9.05 11.66 -21.57
CA ASP A 71 10.22 12.54 -21.43
C ASP A 71 10.58 12.77 -19.95
N TYR A 72 10.78 11.66 -19.23
CA TYR A 72 11.12 11.66 -17.81
C TYR A 72 12.53 11.12 -17.59
N GLU A 73 13.20 11.64 -16.57
CA GLU A 73 14.46 11.14 -16.04
C GLU A 73 14.23 10.38 -14.74
N VAL A 74 14.90 9.23 -14.58
CA VAL A 74 14.93 8.46 -13.33
C VAL A 74 16.18 8.81 -12.55
N ARG A 75 16.03 9.42 -11.38
CA ARG A 75 17.13 9.77 -10.48
C ARG A 75 17.09 8.94 -9.22
N LEU A 76 18.21 8.31 -8.86
CA LEU A 76 18.37 7.69 -7.56
C LEU A 76 18.50 8.79 -6.49
N TYR A 77 17.57 8.85 -5.52
CA TYR A 77 17.65 9.85 -4.46
C TYR A 77 17.99 9.28 -3.09
N ARG A 78 17.74 7.98 -2.86
CA ARG A 78 18.10 7.32 -1.61
C ARG A 78 18.33 5.82 -1.80
N MET A 79 19.07 5.24 -0.86
CA MET A 79 19.19 3.79 -0.66
C MET A 79 18.80 3.47 0.78
N TYR A 80 18.17 2.32 1.01
CA TYR A 80 17.74 1.87 2.35
C TYR A 80 17.81 0.34 2.43
N GLY A 81 17.49 -0.24 3.60
CA GLY A 81 17.51 -1.69 3.76
C GLY A 81 18.87 -2.29 3.44
N GLU A 82 19.92 -1.89 4.19
CA GLU A 82 21.31 -2.30 3.97
C GLU A 82 21.86 -1.92 2.58
N LYS A 83 21.39 -0.80 2.04
CA LYS A 83 21.74 -0.26 0.72
C LYS A 83 21.34 -1.19 -0.45
N ARG A 84 20.31 -1.97 -0.29
CA ARG A 84 19.81 -2.88 -1.33
C ARG A 84 18.53 -2.39 -1.99
N SER A 85 17.62 -1.79 -1.19
CA SER A 85 16.41 -1.14 -1.68
C SER A 85 16.70 0.31 -2.07
N ALA A 86 15.97 0.85 -3.04
CA ALA A 86 16.23 2.17 -3.60
C ALA A 86 14.97 2.99 -3.78
N GLY A 87 15.10 4.29 -3.58
CA GLY A 87 14.08 5.28 -3.91
C GLY A 87 14.50 6.11 -5.11
N PHE A 88 13.57 6.29 -6.04
CA PHE A 88 13.77 7.00 -7.30
C PHE A 88 12.84 8.21 -7.38
N GLU A 89 13.35 9.30 -7.92
CA GLU A 89 12.57 10.43 -8.38
C GLU A 89 12.33 10.31 -9.88
N LEU A 90 11.08 10.52 -10.31
CA LEU A 90 10.70 10.67 -11.70
C LEU A 90 10.62 12.17 -11.98
N VAL A 91 11.54 12.66 -12.78
CA VAL A 91 11.72 14.09 -13.04
C VAL A 91 11.33 14.40 -14.49
N ASP A 92 10.54 15.45 -14.70
CA ASP A 92 10.27 15.97 -16.02
C ASP A 92 11.54 16.61 -16.59
N ARG A 93 12.01 16.15 -17.77
CA ARG A 93 13.26 16.66 -18.37
C ARG A 93 13.18 18.10 -18.85
N ASN A 94 11.97 18.60 -19.13
CA ASN A 94 11.78 19.94 -19.67
C ASN A 94 11.75 20.99 -18.55
N THR A 95 11.17 20.63 -17.39
CA THR A 95 10.96 21.58 -16.27
C THR A 95 11.90 21.33 -15.11
N ASP A 96 12.58 20.18 -15.06
CA ASP A 96 13.37 19.69 -13.93
C ASP A 96 12.54 19.51 -12.62
N GLU A 97 11.22 19.40 -12.76
CA GLU A 97 10.31 19.19 -11.63
C GLU A 97 10.18 17.71 -11.29
N ILE A 98 10.18 17.40 -9.99
CA ILE A 98 9.90 16.05 -9.48
C ILE A 98 8.40 15.80 -9.61
N LEU A 99 8.02 14.87 -10.47
CA LEU A 99 6.62 14.49 -10.70
C LEU A 99 6.07 13.60 -9.57
N PHE A 100 6.85 12.63 -9.14
CA PHE A 100 6.56 11.72 -8.03
C PHE A 100 7.79 10.88 -7.70
N THR A 101 7.69 10.14 -6.58
CA THR A 101 8.74 9.20 -6.16
C THR A 101 8.28 7.76 -6.31
N MET A 102 9.24 6.85 -6.49
CA MET A 102 9.02 5.41 -6.51
C MET A 102 10.02 4.70 -5.60
N ASP A 103 9.50 4.00 -4.59
CA ASP A 103 10.31 3.17 -3.70
C ASP A 103 10.26 1.71 -4.14
N VAL A 104 11.42 1.10 -4.39
CA VAL A 104 11.55 -0.29 -4.79
C VAL A 104 12.29 -1.08 -3.72
N ASP A 105 11.56 -1.99 -3.06
CA ASP A 105 12.09 -2.86 -2.02
C ASP A 105 12.58 -4.18 -2.62
N VAL A 106 13.77 -4.62 -2.22
CA VAL A 106 14.38 -5.90 -2.61
C VAL A 106 14.54 -6.86 -1.42
N ASN A 107 14.20 -6.42 -0.21
CA ASN A 107 14.39 -7.17 1.03
C ASN A 107 13.15 -8.01 1.39
N ARG A 108 12.41 -8.46 0.39
CA ARG A 108 11.19 -9.27 0.57
C ARG A 108 11.30 -10.58 -0.19
N PRO A 109 10.79 -11.67 0.35
CA PRO A 109 10.57 -12.87 -0.44
C PRO A 109 9.70 -12.58 -1.66
N ILE A 110 9.84 -13.39 -2.71
CA ILE A 110 8.94 -13.34 -3.86
C ILE A 110 7.52 -13.60 -3.37
N THR A 111 6.63 -12.67 -3.69
CA THR A 111 5.23 -12.72 -3.28
C THR A 111 4.32 -13.01 -4.47
N PRO A 112 3.15 -13.62 -4.25
CA PRO A 112 2.15 -13.80 -5.29
C PRO A 112 1.74 -12.45 -5.89
N THR A 113 1.68 -12.42 -7.23
CA THR A 113 1.31 -11.23 -8.00
C THR A 113 0.14 -11.53 -8.92
N GLN A 114 -0.59 -10.48 -9.30
CA GLN A 114 -1.58 -10.54 -10.37
C GLN A 114 -1.49 -9.31 -11.27
N ILE A 115 -2.14 -9.38 -12.41
CA ILE A 115 -2.27 -8.24 -13.33
C ILE A 115 -3.55 -7.50 -12.95
N TYR A 116 -3.42 -6.18 -12.85
CA TYR A 116 -4.52 -5.25 -12.65
C TYR A 116 -4.72 -4.42 -13.91
N GLU A 117 -5.95 -4.00 -14.13
CA GLU A 117 -6.30 -3.07 -15.20
C GLU A 117 -7.09 -1.89 -14.63
N VAL A 118 -6.66 -0.68 -14.96
CA VAL A 118 -7.35 0.57 -14.61
C VAL A 118 -7.38 1.45 -15.85
N ASP A 119 -8.56 1.78 -16.35
CA ASP A 119 -8.74 2.61 -17.56
C ASP A 119 -7.94 2.12 -18.77
N GLY A 120 -7.90 0.79 -19.00
CA GLY A 120 -7.14 0.17 -20.09
C GLY A 120 -5.62 0.12 -19.86
N ILE A 121 -5.14 0.48 -18.68
CA ILE A 121 -3.74 0.42 -18.28
C ILE A 121 -3.48 -0.82 -17.42
N CYS A 122 -2.71 -1.76 -17.97
CA CYS A 122 -2.31 -2.96 -17.26
C CYS A 122 -1.00 -2.76 -16.49
N PHE A 123 -0.94 -3.35 -15.28
CA PHE A 123 0.28 -3.42 -14.48
C PHE A 123 0.28 -4.66 -13.58
N ARG A 124 1.48 -5.10 -13.18
CA ARG A 124 1.63 -6.20 -12.22
C ARG A 124 1.66 -5.64 -10.80
N GLY A 125 0.82 -6.15 -9.92
CA GLY A 125 0.82 -5.80 -8.50
C GLY A 125 0.86 -7.03 -7.60
N VAL A 126 1.13 -6.84 -6.31
CA VAL A 126 0.97 -7.89 -5.29
C VAL A 126 -0.49 -8.35 -5.25
N SER A 127 -0.75 -9.59 -4.83
CA SER A 127 -2.12 -10.06 -4.67
C SER A 127 -2.90 -9.23 -3.64
N PRO A 128 -4.23 -9.13 -3.72
CA PRO A 128 -5.04 -8.45 -2.71
C PRO A 128 -4.80 -8.99 -1.31
N LEU A 129 -4.65 -10.31 -1.18
CA LEU A 129 -4.37 -10.96 0.09
C LEU A 129 -3.02 -10.54 0.69
N GLN A 130 -1.97 -10.40 -0.14
CA GLN A 130 -0.67 -9.89 0.30
C GLN A 130 -0.78 -8.42 0.74
N MET A 131 -1.52 -7.60 -0.02
CA MET A 131 -1.76 -6.19 0.34
C MET A 131 -2.47 -6.09 1.71
N ILE A 132 -3.51 -6.88 1.95
CA ILE A 132 -4.24 -6.91 3.22
C ILE A 132 -3.31 -7.33 4.35
N ALA A 133 -2.58 -8.44 4.18
CA ALA A 133 -1.64 -8.96 5.17
C ALA A 133 -0.56 -7.92 5.55
N ASP A 134 0.00 -7.22 4.57
CA ASP A 134 0.97 -6.15 4.81
C ASP A 134 0.38 -5.00 5.65
N LYS A 135 -0.86 -4.60 5.37
CA LYS A 135 -1.56 -3.55 6.14
C LYS A 135 -1.87 -3.99 7.56
N VAL A 136 -2.33 -5.22 7.73
CA VAL A 136 -2.61 -5.82 9.05
C VAL A 136 -1.34 -5.86 9.89
N ALA A 137 -0.22 -6.33 9.32
CA ALA A 137 1.07 -6.35 10.01
C ALA A 137 1.51 -4.95 10.49
N VAL A 138 1.29 -3.92 9.66
CA VAL A 138 1.64 -2.53 10.03
C VAL A 138 0.71 -2.00 11.13
N VAL A 139 -0.60 -2.21 11.01
CA VAL A 139 -1.60 -1.71 11.97
C VAL A 139 -1.50 -2.43 13.31
N SER A 140 -0.97 -3.66 13.35
CA SER A 140 -0.73 -4.41 14.58
C SER A 140 0.43 -3.90 15.44
N THR A 141 1.21 -2.91 14.96
CA THR A 141 2.38 -2.37 15.68
C THR A 141 2.03 -1.24 16.65
N ASP A 142 2.90 -1.02 17.65
CA ASP A 142 2.73 0.05 18.65
C ASP A 142 2.69 1.47 18.07
N LYS A 143 3.40 1.68 16.96
CA LYS A 143 3.54 3.02 16.33
C LYS A 143 2.56 3.26 15.20
N VAL A 144 1.43 2.57 15.18
CA VAL A 144 0.41 2.67 14.13
C VAL A 144 -0.10 4.10 13.91
N PHE A 145 -0.09 4.97 14.92
CA PHE A 145 -0.46 6.39 14.79
C PHE A 145 0.41 7.16 13.77
N ARG A 146 1.64 6.70 13.50
CA ARG A 146 2.50 7.22 12.42
C ARG A 146 2.14 6.66 11.04
N ARG A 147 1.25 5.69 11.03
CA ARG A 147 0.84 4.91 9.87
C ARG A 147 -0.66 5.01 9.62
N ILE A 148 -1.24 6.16 9.93
CA ILE A 148 -2.69 6.38 9.80
C ILE A 148 -3.22 6.07 8.40
N LYS A 149 -2.38 6.24 7.36
CA LYS A 149 -2.72 5.86 5.99
C LYS A 149 -3.11 4.38 5.87
N ASP A 150 -2.46 3.49 6.64
CA ASP A 150 -2.73 2.05 6.59
C ASP A 150 -4.05 1.69 7.29
N VAL A 151 -4.44 2.45 8.32
CA VAL A 151 -5.77 2.35 8.96
C VAL A 151 -6.86 2.79 7.99
N VAL A 152 -6.66 3.91 7.28
CA VAL A 152 -7.57 4.39 6.24
C VAL A 152 -7.67 3.39 5.09
N ASP A 153 -6.55 2.82 4.66
CA ASP A 153 -6.54 1.81 3.62
C ASP A 153 -7.33 0.55 4.04
N LEU A 154 -7.21 0.09 5.31
CA LEU A 154 -8.01 -1.03 5.83
C LEU A 154 -9.51 -0.71 5.88
N TYR A 155 -9.89 0.53 6.14
CA TYR A 155 -11.28 0.97 6.05
C TYR A 155 -11.85 0.78 4.63
N TYR A 156 -11.11 1.17 3.59
CA TYR A 156 -11.54 0.94 2.21
C TYR A 156 -11.49 -0.54 1.81
N ILE A 157 -10.47 -1.26 2.25
CA ILE A 157 -10.33 -2.71 2.05
C ILE A 157 -11.56 -3.45 2.62
N SER A 158 -12.04 -3.06 3.80
CA SER A 158 -13.22 -3.69 4.43
C SER A 158 -14.52 -3.54 3.62
N LYS A 159 -14.59 -2.62 2.66
CA LYS A 159 -15.74 -2.45 1.77
C LYS A 159 -15.74 -3.44 0.61
N VAL A 160 -14.58 -4.04 0.30
CA VAL A 160 -14.38 -4.84 -0.91
C VAL A 160 -14.01 -6.28 -0.59
N PHE A 161 -13.30 -6.51 0.51
CA PHE A 161 -12.73 -7.82 0.84
C PHE A 161 -13.20 -8.31 2.21
N GLU A 162 -13.58 -9.57 2.28
CA GLU A 162 -13.78 -10.27 3.55
C GLU A 162 -12.43 -10.57 4.23
N PHE A 163 -12.43 -10.62 5.56
CA PHE A 163 -11.25 -10.93 6.37
C PHE A 163 -11.15 -12.42 6.64
N ASP A 164 -10.16 -13.07 6.04
CA ASP A 164 -9.86 -14.49 6.26
C ASP A 164 -8.60 -14.64 7.11
N VAL A 165 -8.78 -14.89 8.39
CA VAL A 165 -7.71 -15.00 9.39
C VAL A 165 -6.64 -16.02 9.00
N GLN A 166 -7.06 -17.20 8.51
CA GLN A 166 -6.13 -18.29 8.19
C GLN A 166 -5.26 -17.92 6.98
N LYS A 167 -5.87 -17.32 5.96
CA LYS A 167 -5.13 -16.85 4.79
C LYS A 167 -4.19 -15.71 5.14
N ILE A 168 -4.60 -14.78 6.00
CA ILE A 168 -3.74 -13.68 6.46
C ILE A 168 -2.50 -14.22 7.18
N TYR A 169 -2.68 -15.13 8.16
CA TYR A 169 -1.55 -15.74 8.87
C TYR A 169 -0.60 -16.50 7.95
N SER A 170 -1.13 -17.31 7.04
CA SER A 170 -0.29 -18.03 6.06
C SER A 170 0.48 -17.09 5.14
N THR A 171 -0.15 -16.02 4.69
CA THR A 171 0.48 -15.00 3.83
C THR A 171 1.58 -14.24 4.56
N LEU A 172 1.34 -13.85 5.82
CA LEU A 172 2.37 -13.23 6.66
C LEU A 172 3.58 -14.13 6.84
N LYS A 173 3.34 -15.40 7.13
CA LYS A 173 4.41 -16.40 7.27
C LYS A 173 5.22 -16.55 5.99
N CYS A 174 4.57 -16.65 4.83
CA CYS A 174 5.24 -16.75 3.53
C CYS A 174 6.04 -15.49 3.16
N SER A 175 5.59 -14.31 3.60
CA SER A 175 6.28 -13.04 3.36
C SER A 175 7.25 -12.63 4.49
N GLU A 176 7.55 -13.57 5.41
CA GLU A 176 8.46 -13.36 6.56
C GLU A 176 8.07 -12.15 7.41
N ARG A 177 6.76 -11.94 7.55
CA ARG A 177 6.20 -10.90 8.40
C ARG A 177 5.51 -11.50 9.62
N THR A 178 5.48 -10.70 10.68
CA THR A 178 4.77 -11.04 11.92
C THR A 178 3.64 -10.05 12.16
N MET A 179 2.57 -10.53 12.77
CA MET A 179 1.50 -9.71 13.30
C MET A 179 1.80 -9.40 14.77
N GLY A 180 1.69 -8.14 15.16
CA GLY A 180 1.80 -7.70 16.56
C GLY A 180 0.49 -7.91 17.33
N ASP A 181 0.40 -7.28 18.48
CA ASP A 181 -0.73 -7.43 19.42
C ASP A 181 -1.82 -6.37 19.31
N PHE A 182 -1.69 -5.42 18.38
CA PHE A 182 -2.61 -4.30 18.18
C PHE A 182 -2.73 -3.31 19.34
N GLN A 183 -1.84 -3.34 20.32
CA GLN A 183 -1.91 -2.44 21.48
C GLN A 183 -1.89 -0.96 21.05
N GLY A 184 -1.05 -0.61 20.09
CA GLY A 184 -1.02 0.75 19.53
C GLY A 184 -2.36 1.17 18.92
N PHE A 185 -3.04 0.27 18.19
CA PHE A 185 -4.35 0.54 17.60
C PHE A 185 -5.44 0.68 18.68
N LEU A 186 -5.45 -0.19 19.67
CA LEU A 186 -6.50 -0.24 20.69
C LEU A 186 -6.36 0.85 21.77
N GLN A 187 -5.14 1.08 22.25
CA GLN A 187 -4.91 1.96 23.40
C GLN A 187 -4.59 3.41 23.01
N ARG A 188 -4.17 3.68 21.77
CA ARG A 188 -3.75 5.01 21.32
C ARG A 188 -4.75 5.65 20.39
N LYS A 189 -6.05 5.49 20.65
CA LYS A 189 -7.13 6.01 19.79
C LYS A 189 -7.03 7.54 19.57
N GLU A 190 -6.68 8.30 20.60
CA GLU A 190 -6.58 9.77 20.48
C GLU A 190 -5.36 10.20 19.63
N ASP A 191 -4.24 9.48 19.69
CA ASP A 191 -3.10 9.73 18.80
C ASP A 191 -3.45 9.42 17.34
N LEU A 192 -4.23 8.36 17.11
CA LEU A 192 -4.75 8.02 15.80
C LEU A 192 -5.70 9.11 15.28
N ARG A 193 -6.61 9.60 16.14
CA ARG A 193 -7.52 10.71 15.82
C ARG A 193 -6.73 11.95 15.40
N HIS A 194 -5.75 12.35 16.20
CA HIS A 194 -4.90 13.50 15.91
C HIS A 194 -4.16 13.35 14.58
N SER A 195 -3.65 12.15 14.28
CA SER A 195 -3.00 11.86 13.00
C SER A 195 -4.00 11.87 11.84
N TYR A 196 -5.23 11.35 12.07
CA TYR A 196 -6.30 11.36 11.10
C TYR A 196 -6.78 12.77 10.76
N ASP A 197 -6.91 13.65 11.75
CA ASP A 197 -7.35 15.04 11.53
C ASP A 197 -6.41 15.79 10.58
N LYS A 198 -5.12 15.52 10.67
CA LYS A 198 -4.09 16.06 9.77
C LYS A 198 -4.00 15.34 8.42
N PHE A 199 -4.60 14.17 8.30
CA PHE A 199 -4.53 13.36 7.10
C PHE A 199 -5.39 13.95 5.99
N ARG A 200 -4.83 14.07 4.77
CA ARG A 200 -5.50 14.66 3.62
C ARG A 200 -6.03 13.57 2.68
N PHE A 201 -7.27 13.73 2.29
CA PHE A 201 -7.90 12.96 1.21
C PHE A 201 -7.72 13.66 -0.13
N ALA A 202 -7.94 12.96 -1.23
CA ALA A 202 -7.94 13.56 -2.56
C ALA A 202 -9.02 14.67 -2.64
N GLY A 203 -8.77 15.69 -3.47
CA GLY A 203 -9.73 16.78 -3.65
C GLY A 203 -11.09 16.25 -4.13
N GLY A 204 -12.16 16.70 -3.48
CA GLY A 204 -13.54 16.27 -3.79
C GLY A 204 -14.01 15.01 -3.05
N VAL A 205 -13.13 14.26 -2.39
CA VAL A 205 -13.51 13.10 -1.59
C VAL A 205 -14.05 13.54 -0.23
N ASN A 206 -15.24 13.06 0.13
CA ASN A 206 -15.80 13.30 1.44
C ASN A 206 -15.02 12.48 2.49
N LYS A 207 -14.30 13.17 3.37
CA LYS A 207 -13.52 12.54 4.45
C LYS A 207 -14.48 11.91 5.47
N PRO A 208 -14.49 10.57 5.65
CA PRO A 208 -15.34 9.93 6.64
C PRO A 208 -15.03 10.42 8.07
N PRO A 209 -15.99 10.45 9.01
CA PRO A 209 -15.67 10.72 10.42
C PRO A 209 -14.69 9.68 10.97
N PHE A 210 -13.71 10.12 11.78
CA PHE A 210 -12.71 9.22 12.36
C PHE A 210 -13.32 8.03 13.11
N ASP A 211 -14.37 8.27 13.91
CA ASP A 211 -15.00 7.20 14.69
C ASP A 211 -15.67 6.15 13.81
N ALA A 212 -16.17 6.52 12.62
CA ALA A 212 -16.68 5.56 11.65
C ALA A 212 -15.53 4.71 11.08
N VAL A 213 -14.42 5.34 10.66
CA VAL A 213 -13.23 4.64 10.16
C VAL A 213 -12.68 3.68 11.21
N TYR A 214 -12.49 4.15 12.44
CA TYR A 214 -11.94 3.37 13.54
C TYR A 214 -12.84 2.16 13.87
N ARG A 215 -14.15 2.37 13.99
CA ARG A 215 -15.13 1.32 14.26
C ARG A 215 -15.13 0.24 13.17
N GLU A 216 -15.19 0.63 11.90
CA GLU A 216 -15.21 -0.31 10.78
C GLU A 216 -13.92 -1.14 10.72
N VAL A 217 -12.75 -0.52 10.92
CA VAL A 217 -11.48 -1.25 10.97
C VAL A 217 -11.42 -2.20 12.17
N LYS A 218 -11.94 -1.78 13.33
CA LYS A 218 -12.02 -2.65 14.51
C LYS A 218 -12.93 -3.86 14.26
N ILE A 219 -14.07 -3.66 13.60
CA ILE A 219 -14.97 -4.76 13.18
C ILE A 219 -14.28 -5.69 12.18
N TYR A 220 -13.60 -5.12 11.19
CA TYR A 220 -12.89 -5.89 10.16
C TYR A 220 -11.80 -6.78 10.76
N LEU A 221 -11.09 -6.30 11.78
CA LEU A 221 -10.00 -7.00 12.46
C LEU A 221 -10.45 -7.86 13.66
N LYS A 222 -11.76 -7.95 13.96
CA LYS A 222 -12.30 -8.54 15.18
C LYS A 222 -11.72 -9.92 15.56
N ASP A 223 -11.44 -10.76 14.55
CA ASP A 223 -11.01 -12.14 14.74
C ASP A 223 -9.51 -12.28 15.05
N VAL A 224 -8.74 -11.19 14.91
CA VAL A 224 -7.30 -11.12 15.27
C VAL A 224 -7.01 -10.19 16.44
N LEU A 225 -7.98 -9.40 16.87
CA LEU A 225 -7.84 -8.55 18.04
C LEU A 225 -7.87 -9.36 19.34
N PRO A 226 -7.19 -8.93 20.42
CA PRO A 226 -7.29 -9.54 21.75
C PRO A 226 -8.75 -9.63 22.20
N LYS A 227 -9.13 -10.79 22.81
CA LYS A 227 -10.52 -11.09 23.21
C LYS A 227 -11.17 -10.08 24.15
N GLU A 228 -10.38 -9.33 24.94
CA GLU A 228 -10.88 -8.27 25.82
C GLU A 228 -11.45 -7.08 25.05
N ALA A 229 -10.93 -6.79 23.85
CA ALA A 229 -11.43 -5.73 22.99
C ALA A 229 -12.74 -6.09 22.26
N SER A 230 -13.13 -7.37 22.26
CA SER A 230 -14.33 -7.89 21.58
C SER A 230 -15.60 -7.79 22.43
N LYS A 231 -15.50 -7.58 23.74
CA LYS A 231 -16.67 -7.54 24.65
C LYS A 231 -17.50 -6.26 24.61
N GLU A 232 -16.94 -5.15 24.14
CA GLU A 232 -17.65 -3.86 24.08
C GLU A 232 -18.81 -3.82 23.05
N TYR A 233 -18.95 -4.82 22.19
CA TYR A 233 -20.00 -4.85 21.14
C TYR A 233 -21.19 -5.75 21.45
N ALA A 234 -21.11 -6.60 22.48
CA ALA A 234 -22.24 -7.47 22.87
C ALA A 234 -23.33 -6.73 23.64
N ASP A 235 -23.01 -5.57 24.25
CA ASP A 235 -23.94 -4.82 25.13
C ASP A 235 -24.69 -3.68 24.43
N GLY A 236 -24.35 -3.35 23.16
CA GLY A 236 -24.96 -2.23 22.41
C GLY A 236 -26.21 -2.58 21.59
N SER A 237 -26.66 -3.84 21.58
CA SER A 237 -27.82 -4.30 20.77
C SER A 237 -29.12 -4.49 21.55
N GLN A 238 -29.19 -3.96 22.80
CA GLN A 238 -30.43 -3.94 23.59
C GLN A 238 -30.66 -2.53 24.17
N GLN A 239 -30.99 -1.58 23.34
CA GLN A 239 -31.79 -0.40 23.68
C GLN A 239 -32.53 0.12 22.46
#